data_5e5d4130f5be7d8c29b7d7d358440bf8
#
_entry.id   5e5d4130f5be7d8c29b7d7d358440bf8
#
_cell.length_a   1.000
_cell.length_b   1.000
_cell.length_c   1.000
_cell.angle_alpha   90.00
_cell.angle_beta   90.00
_cell.angle_gamma   90.00
#
_symmetry.space_group_name_H-M   'P 1'
#
loop_
_entity.id
_entity.type
_entity.pdbx_description
1 polymer ?
#
loop_
_entity_poly.entity_id
_entity_poly.type
_entity_poly.pdbx_seq_one_letter_code
_entity_poly.pdbx_strand_id
1 'polypeptide(L)'
;MRFLLAFAFVLLSAGLASAADKENTLYIDLKDNCRVVIEMRPDLAPKHVAQIKKLAREGKYDGVVFHRVIDGFMAQTGDPDGTGMGGMGERLPSEFSKEPHGRGAVSMARTQDPNSARSQFFICFKDSNFLDGQYTVWGKVTSGMEHVDKIKKGEPPSNPDKMIKVQVAADAKD
;
A
#
# COMPACT_ATOMS: atom_id res chain seq x y z
N MET A 1 -36.79 31.06 -37.77
CA MET A 1 -35.44 30.74 -38.23
C MET A 1 -34.43 31.44 -37.35
N ARG A 2 -33.91 30.73 -36.36
CA ARG A 2 -32.67 31.10 -35.64
C ARG A 2 -32.30 29.91 -34.70
N PHE A 3 -31.45 29.02 -35.22
CA PHE A 3 -30.70 28.06 -34.43
C PHE A 3 -29.43 28.77 -33.93
N LEU A 4 -29.13 28.71 -32.65
CA LEU A 4 -27.82 29.01 -32.13
C LEU A 4 -27.54 28.20 -30.86
N LEU A 5 -26.73 27.16 -31.01
CA LEU A 5 -25.56 26.80 -30.21
C LEU A 5 -25.73 26.59 -28.71
N ALA A 6 -25.81 25.34 -28.39
CA ALA A 6 -25.31 24.82 -27.11
C ALA A 6 -24.12 23.88 -27.39
N PHE A 7 -22.90 24.42 -27.46
CA PHE A 7 -21.64 23.67 -27.37
C PHE A 7 -20.75 24.34 -26.38
N ALA A 8 -20.34 23.61 -25.42
CA ALA A 8 -19.18 23.75 -24.52
C ALA A 8 -19.55 23.65 -23.06
N PHE A 9 -19.38 22.46 -22.50
CA PHE A 9 -18.87 22.27 -21.13
C PHE A 9 -18.72 20.77 -20.83
N VAL A 10 -17.77 20.10 -21.46
CA VAL A 10 -17.40 18.70 -21.12
C VAL A 10 -15.88 18.50 -21.25
N LEU A 11 -15.06 19.33 -20.66
CA LEU A 11 -13.58 19.12 -20.72
C LEU A 11 -12.82 19.37 -19.41
N LEU A 12 -13.49 19.46 -18.25
CA LEU A 12 -12.77 19.74 -17.01
C LEU A 12 -12.75 18.60 -15.97
N SER A 13 -13.47 17.50 -16.20
CA SER A 13 -13.58 16.42 -15.22
C SER A 13 -12.49 15.34 -15.33
N ALA A 14 -11.92 15.13 -16.51
CA ALA A 14 -10.95 14.06 -16.72
C ALA A 14 -9.58 14.35 -16.08
N GLY A 15 -9.15 15.60 -16.04
CA GLY A 15 -7.84 15.99 -15.48
C GLY A 15 -7.80 15.92 -13.94
N LEU A 16 -8.89 16.26 -13.28
CA LEU A 16 -8.99 16.21 -11.81
C LEU A 16 -9.10 14.76 -11.29
N ALA A 17 -9.83 13.90 -11.98
CA ALA A 17 -9.91 12.47 -11.64
C ALA A 17 -8.53 11.79 -11.80
N SER A 18 -7.78 12.10 -12.86
CA SER A 18 -6.43 11.55 -13.07
C SER A 18 -5.42 12.00 -12.01
N ALA A 19 -5.50 13.26 -11.54
CA ALA A 19 -4.60 13.77 -10.49
C ALA A 19 -4.93 13.18 -9.11
N ALA A 20 -6.20 13.04 -8.77
CA ALA A 20 -6.66 12.40 -7.53
C ALA A 20 -6.28 10.91 -7.50
N ASP A 21 -6.32 10.24 -8.65
CA ASP A 21 -5.92 8.86 -8.83
C ASP A 21 -4.40 8.69 -8.55
N LYS A 22 -3.56 9.53 -9.12
CA LYS A 22 -2.10 9.53 -8.86
C LYS A 22 -1.78 9.82 -7.39
N GLU A 23 -2.51 10.69 -6.73
CA GLU A 23 -2.33 10.99 -5.29
C GLU A 23 -2.68 9.80 -4.40
N ASN A 24 -3.60 8.94 -4.81
CA ASN A 24 -3.97 7.73 -4.09
C ASN A 24 -3.34 6.45 -4.67
N THR A 25 -2.31 6.58 -5.48
CA THR A 25 -1.53 5.47 -6.01
C THR A 25 -0.14 5.46 -5.40
N LEU A 26 0.29 4.30 -4.87
CA LEU A 26 1.63 4.09 -4.33
C LEU A 26 2.40 3.14 -5.23
N TYR A 27 3.63 3.50 -5.57
CA TYR A 27 4.59 2.64 -6.26
C TYR A 27 5.57 2.04 -5.27
N ILE A 28 5.79 0.74 -5.35
CA ILE A 28 6.88 0.04 -4.67
C ILE A 28 7.76 -0.57 -5.76
N ASP A 29 8.96 -0.07 -5.89
CA ASP A 29 9.96 -0.61 -6.81
C ASP A 29 10.79 -1.67 -6.08
N LEU A 30 10.80 -2.87 -6.61
CA LEU A 30 11.61 -4.00 -6.19
C LEU A 30 12.84 -4.10 -7.11
N LYS A 31 13.71 -5.08 -6.87
CA LYS A 31 14.85 -5.38 -7.75
C LYS A 31 14.40 -5.64 -9.20
N ASP A 32 15.32 -5.52 -10.13
CA ASP A 32 15.13 -5.83 -11.55
C ASP A 32 13.99 -5.03 -12.22
N ASN A 33 13.81 -3.76 -11.80
CA ASN A 33 12.77 -2.85 -12.27
C ASN A 33 11.33 -3.40 -12.11
N CYS A 34 11.14 -4.30 -11.18
CA CYS A 34 9.81 -4.84 -10.84
C CYS A 34 9.03 -3.81 -10.01
N ARG A 35 7.97 -3.27 -10.58
CA ARG A 35 7.07 -2.30 -9.89
C ARG A 35 5.79 -2.96 -9.44
N VAL A 36 5.46 -2.75 -8.18
CA VAL A 36 4.14 -3.05 -7.60
C VAL A 36 3.36 -1.75 -7.50
N VAL A 37 2.14 -1.74 -7.99
CA VAL A 37 1.24 -0.59 -7.96
C VAL A 37 0.12 -0.87 -6.97
N ILE A 38 -0.05 0.00 -6.00
CA ILE A 38 -1.08 -0.11 -4.97
C ILE A 38 -2.05 1.07 -5.09
N GLU A 39 -3.32 0.78 -5.26
CA GLU A 39 -4.39 1.76 -5.03
C GLU A 39 -4.60 1.90 -3.52
N MET A 40 -4.32 3.07 -2.98
CA MET A 40 -4.58 3.39 -1.57
C MET A 40 -6.05 3.75 -1.37
N ARG A 41 -6.62 3.35 -0.25
CA ARG A 41 -8.05 3.47 0.07
C ARG A 41 -8.27 4.44 1.25
N PRO A 42 -8.13 5.77 1.04
CA PRO A 42 -8.39 6.76 2.08
C PRO A 42 -9.86 6.80 2.52
N ASP A 43 -10.76 6.26 1.73
CA ASP A 43 -12.17 6.05 2.07
C ASP A 43 -12.35 4.99 3.19
N LEU A 44 -11.47 4.00 3.27
CA LEU A 44 -11.47 2.95 4.28
C LEU A 44 -10.61 3.29 5.50
N ALA A 45 -9.42 3.85 5.26
CA ALA A 45 -8.40 4.06 6.29
C ALA A 45 -7.67 5.41 6.10
N PRO A 46 -8.36 6.54 6.29
CA PRO A 46 -7.80 7.86 6.00
C PRO A 46 -6.53 8.17 6.80
N LYS A 47 -6.46 7.81 8.08
CA LYS A 47 -5.28 8.08 8.93
C LYS A 47 -4.09 7.21 8.53
N HIS A 48 -4.33 5.92 8.22
CA HIS A 48 -3.27 5.02 7.78
C HIS A 48 -2.72 5.44 6.42
N VAL A 49 -3.59 5.74 5.45
CA VAL A 49 -3.16 6.24 4.14
C VAL A 49 -2.35 7.53 4.26
N ALA A 50 -2.77 8.47 5.11
CA ALA A 50 -2.03 9.71 5.35
C ALA A 50 -0.62 9.44 5.90
N GLN A 51 -0.48 8.53 6.86
CA GLN A 51 0.83 8.16 7.41
C GLN A 51 1.71 7.42 6.41
N ILE A 52 1.16 6.48 5.63
CA ILE A 52 1.89 5.78 4.57
C ILE A 52 2.44 6.78 3.54
N LYS A 53 1.62 7.73 3.07
CA LYS A 53 2.06 8.80 2.15
C LYS A 53 3.18 9.64 2.76
N LYS A 54 3.02 10.07 4.01
CA LYS A 54 4.04 10.85 4.73
C LYS A 54 5.37 10.11 4.77
N LEU A 55 5.37 8.86 5.23
CA LEU A 55 6.59 8.05 5.34
C LEU A 55 7.22 7.76 3.97
N ALA A 56 6.42 7.54 2.92
CA ALA A 56 6.89 7.38 1.56
C ALA A 56 7.56 8.66 1.04
N ARG A 57 6.97 9.83 1.24
CA ARG A 57 7.53 11.13 0.86
C ARG A 57 8.80 11.49 1.60
N GLU A 58 8.93 11.02 2.83
CA GLU A 58 10.16 11.14 3.65
C GLU A 58 11.24 10.12 3.26
N GLY A 59 10.97 9.21 2.29
CA GLY A 59 11.89 8.15 1.89
C GLY A 59 12.13 7.08 2.95
N LYS A 60 11.27 7.00 3.95
CA LYS A 60 11.45 6.11 5.12
C LYS A 60 11.26 4.64 4.79
N TYR A 61 10.59 4.31 3.71
CA TYR A 61 10.41 2.94 3.24
C TYR A 61 11.50 2.47 2.28
N ASP A 62 12.34 3.38 1.76
CA ASP A 62 13.39 3.04 0.82
C ASP A 62 14.44 2.13 1.48
N GLY A 63 14.72 0.99 0.87
CA GLY A 63 15.66 -0.01 1.37
C GLY A 63 15.13 -0.94 2.47
N VAL A 64 13.88 -0.76 2.92
CA VAL A 64 13.27 -1.60 3.97
C VAL A 64 12.98 -3.00 3.44
N VAL A 65 13.36 -4.01 4.22
CA VAL A 65 13.27 -5.42 3.84
C VAL A 65 11.89 -6.02 4.10
N PHE A 66 11.56 -7.08 3.36
CA PHE A 66 10.45 -7.98 3.70
C PHE A 66 10.96 -9.00 4.73
N HIS A 67 10.76 -8.70 6.01
CA HIS A 67 11.32 -9.46 7.13
C HIS A 67 10.51 -10.70 7.51
N ARG A 68 9.26 -10.81 7.05
CA ARG A 68 8.40 -11.97 7.32
C ARG A 68 7.54 -12.28 6.11
N VAL A 69 7.80 -13.41 5.46
CA VAL A 69 7.13 -13.81 4.22
C VAL A 69 6.70 -15.26 4.33
N ILE A 70 5.40 -15.48 4.49
CA ILE A 70 4.81 -16.81 4.65
C ILE A 70 4.15 -17.23 3.36
N ASP A 71 4.64 -18.33 2.79
CA ASP A 71 4.09 -18.87 1.56
C ASP A 71 2.59 -19.15 1.67
N GLY A 72 1.84 -18.79 0.64
CA GLY A 72 0.39 -18.95 0.63
C GLY A 72 -0.37 -18.08 1.63
N PHE A 73 0.30 -17.12 2.30
CA PHE A 73 -0.35 -16.20 3.24
C PHE A 73 -0.05 -14.74 2.88
N MET A 74 1.12 -14.20 3.25
CA MET A 74 1.41 -12.78 3.05
C MET A 74 2.91 -12.46 3.02
N ALA A 75 3.26 -11.30 2.47
CA ALA A 75 4.58 -10.68 2.58
C ALA A 75 4.50 -9.43 3.47
N GLN A 76 5.21 -9.42 4.59
CA GLN A 76 5.24 -8.33 5.57
C GLN A 76 6.54 -7.55 5.52
N THR A 77 6.44 -6.23 5.61
CA THR A 77 7.51 -5.25 5.52
C THR A 77 7.22 -4.01 6.37
N GLY A 78 7.99 -2.95 6.22
CA GLY A 78 7.73 -1.64 6.85
C GLY A 78 8.34 -1.47 8.23
N ASP A 79 9.19 -2.40 8.67
CA ASP A 79 10.06 -2.24 9.83
C ASP A 79 11.45 -1.77 9.38
N PRO A 80 11.92 -0.57 9.77
CA PRO A 80 13.23 -0.07 9.37
C PRO A 80 14.39 -0.93 9.86
N ASP A 81 14.19 -1.63 10.99
CA ASP A 81 15.20 -2.48 11.60
C ASP A 81 15.18 -3.92 11.04
N GLY A 82 14.13 -4.29 10.30
CA GLY A 82 13.96 -5.61 9.70
C GLY A 82 13.78 -6.75 10.69
N THR A 83 13.45 -6.45 11.94
CA THR A 83 13.30 -7.42 13.04
C THR A 83 11.85 -7.87 13.26
N GLY A 84 10.91 -7.08 12.78
CA GLY A 84 9.47 -7.20 13.05
C GLY A 84 9.03 -6.51 14.34
N MET A 85 9.98 -6.00 15.12
CA MET A 85 9.71 -5.34 16.40
C MET A 85 9.71 -3.80 16.29
N GLY A 86 10.29 -3.27 15.22
CA GLY A 86 10.42 -1.84 14.97
C GLY A 86 9.17 -1.23 14.32
N GLY A 87 9.27 0.07 14.05
CA GLY A 87 8.23 0.80 13.33
C GLY A 87 8.47 2.30 13.34
N MET A 88 7.94 2.97 12.33
CA MET A 88 8.07 4.41 12.10
C MET A 88 6.72 5.11 12.25
N GLY A 89 6.77 6.41 12.47
CA GLY A 89 5.57 7.21 12.64
C GLY A 89 4.85 7.00 13.98
N GLU A 90 3.64 7.50 14.08
CA GLU A 90 2.82 7.43 15.28
C GLU A 90 2.02 6.12 15.33
N ARG A 91 1.60 5.73 16.53
CA ARG A 91 0.58 4.69 16.67
C ARG A 91 -0.76 5.23 16.21
N LEU A 92 -1.45 4.45 15.40
CA LEU A 92 -2.73 4.84 14.82
C LEU A 92 -3.87 4.03 15.43
N PRO A 93 -5.02 4.65 15.71
CA PRO A 93 -6.22 3.91 16.06
C PRO A 93 -6.64 3.04 14.87
N SER A 94 -7.21 1.88 15.17
CA SER A 94 -7.70 0.96 14.14
C SER A 94 -8.78 1.63 13.26
N GLU A 95 -8.72 1.34 11.96
CA GLU A 95 -9.71 1.74 10.97
C GLU A 95 -10.26 0.47 10.28
N PHE A 96 -10.87 -0.40 11.09
CA PHE A 96 -11.44 -1.65 10.60
C PHE A 96 -12.62 -1.39 9.67
N SER A 97 -12.72 -2.18 8.62
CA SER A 97 -13.78 -2.10 7.62
C SER A 97 -14.30 -3.49 7.26
N LYS A 98 -15.28 -3.54 6.38
CA LYS A 98 -15.81 -4.80 5.80
C LYS A 98 -15.03 -5.24 4.56
N GLU A 99 -13.99 -4.48 4.16
CA GLU A 99 -13.15 -4.84 3.01
C GLU A 99 -12.45 -6.17 3.30
N PRO A 100 -12.59 -7.18 2.44
CA PRO A 100 -12.00 -8.49 2.68
C PRO A 100 -10.49 -8.50 2.44
N HIS A 101 -9.77 -9.33 3.19
CA HIS A 101 -8.36 -9.63 2.96
C HIS A 101 -8.19 -10.63 1.80
N GLY A 102 -8.64 -10.25 0.60
CA GLY A 102 -8.44 -11.05 -0.61
C GLY A 102 -7.01 -10.96 -1.16
N ARG A 103 -6.71 -11.73 -2.19
CA ARG A 103 -5.43 -11.64 -2.90
C ARG A 103 -5.12 -10.19 -3.32
N GLY A 104 -3.94 -9.70 -2.96
CA GLY A 104 -3.48 -8.34 -3.24
C GLY A 104 -3.98 -7.29 -2.25
N ALA A 105 -4.78 -7.65 -1.24
CA ALA A 105 -5.12 -6.73 -0.17
C ALA A 105 -3.86 -6.29 0.59
N VAL A 106 -3.79 -5.00 0.90
CA VAL A 106 -2.68 -4.40 1.66
C VAL A 106 -3.23 -3.91 2.99
N SER A 107 -2.70 -4.46 4.08
CA SER A 107 -3.26 -4.26 5.42
C SER A 107 -2.15 -3.99 6.44
N MET A 108 -2.49 -3.27 7.52
CA MET A 108 -1.52 -2.92 8.55
C MET A 108 -1.22 -4.09 9.48
N ALA A 109 0.07 -4.33 9.71
CA ALA A 109 0.51 -5.15 10.83
C ALA A 109 0.39 -4.36 12.13
N ARG A 110 0.14 -5.07 13.23
CA ARG A 110 -0.01 -4.52 14.56
C ARG A 110 0.38 -5.54 15.64
N THR A 111 0.55 -5.09 16.86
CA THR A 111 0.66 -5.97 18.03
C THR A 111 -0.74 -6.50 18.41
N GLN A 112 -0.89 -7.11 19.57
CA GLN A 112 -2.21 -7.52 20.07
C GLN A 112 -3.13 -6.33 20.34
N ASP A 113 -2.56 -5.15 20.64
CA ASP A 113 -3.32 -3.91 20.75
C ASP A 113 -3.80 -3.47 19.35
N PRO A 114 -5.12 -3.38 19.10
CA PRO A 114 -5.67 -2.97 17.81
C PRO A 114 -5.27 -1.54 17.41
N ASN A 115 -4.86 -0.69 18.35
CA ASN A 115 -4.45 0.70 18.14
C ASN A 115 -2.93 0.87 18.14
N SER A 116 -2.18 -0.16 17.74
CA SER A 116 -0.72 -0.18 17.75
C SER A 116 -0.06 -0.12 16.38
N ALA A 117 -0.84 -0.07 15.29
CA ALA A 117 -0.29 0.02 13.94
C ALA A 117 0.55 1.30 13.76
N ARG A 118 1.65 1.22 13.02
CA ARG A 118 2.56 2.35 12.74
C ARG A 118 2.96 2.40 11.27
N SER A 119 3.97 1.63 10.86
CA SER A 119 4.50 1.60 9.49
C SER A 119 4.52 0.22 8.86
N GLN A 120 4.48 -0.85 9.68
CA GLN A 120 4.52 -2.20 9.16
C GLN A 120 3.20 -2.56 8.47
N PHE A 121 3.30 -3.17 7.29
CA PHE A 121 2.15 -3.65 6.53
C PHE A 121 2.47 -4.96 5.83
N PHE A 122 1.43 -5.63 5.35
CA PHE A 122 1.56 -6.86 4.60
C PHE A 122 0.67 -6.87 3.36
N ILE A 123 1.09 -7.64 2.37
CA ILE A 123 0.36 -7.88 1.12
C ILE A 123 -0.07 -9.34 1.11
N CYS A 124 -1.36 -9.60 0.97
CA CYS A 124 -1.90 -10.97 0.95
C CYS A 124 -1.60 -11.66 -0.40
N PHE A 125 -1.05 -12.88 -0.34
CA PHE A 125 -0.85 -13.73 -1.53
C PHE A 125 -2.15 -14.37 -2.02
N LYS A 126 -3.06 -14.63 -1.11
CA LYS A 126 -4.39 -15.21 -1.38
C LYS A 126 -5.40 -14.74 -0.35
N ASP A 127 -6.64 -15.18 -0.49
CA ASP A 127 -7.71 -14.85 0.43
C ASP A 127 -7.38 -15.32 1.85
N SER A 128 -7.48 -14.37 2.79
CA SER A 128 -7.13 -14.53 4.21
C SER A 128 -8.26 -13.99 5.08
N ASN A 129 -9.47 -14.46 4.85
CA ASN A 129 -10.72 -13.96 5.45
C ASN A 129 -10.76 -14.03 6.99
N PHE A 130 -9.89 -14.85 7.59
CA PHE A 130 -9.73 -14.88 9.04
C PHE A 130 -9.18 -13.58 9.65
N LEU A 131 -8.67 -12.66 8.82
CA LEU A 131 -8.23 -11.33 9.22
C LEU A 131 -9.33 -10.26 9.13
N ASP A 132 -10.43 -10.56 8.46
CA ASP A 132 -11.48 -9.58 8.16
C ASP A 132 -12.06 -8.97 9.44
N GLY A 133 -12.21 -7.63 9.43
CA GLY A 133 -12.69 -6.87 10.58
C GLY A 133 -11.70 -6.77 11.76
N GLN A 134 -10.49 -7.33 11.67
CA GLN A 134 -9.51 -7.37 12.75
C GLN A 134 -8.21 -6.66 12.41
N TYR A 135 -8.00 -6.30 11.15
CA TYR A 135 -6.84 -5.56 10.64
C TYR A 135 -7.32 -4.44 9.72
N THR A 136 -6.56 -3.35 9.66
CA THR A 136 -6.90 -2.19 8.84
C THR A 136 -6.42 -2.40 7.41
N VAL A 137 -7.33 -2.65 6.48
CA VAL A 137 -7.06 -2.65 5.03
C VAL A 137 -6.97 -1.19 4.57
N TRP A 138 -5.85 -0.83 3.96
CA TRP A 138 -5.61 0.54 3.48
C TRP A 138 -5.33 0.63 1.98
N GLY A 139 -5.21 -0.50 1.29
CA GLY A 139 -4.92 -0.50 -0.15
C GLY A 139 -5.12 -1.86 -0.80
N LYS A 140 -4.94 -1.87 -2.11
CA LYS A 140 -4.96 -3.08 -2.94
C LYS A 140 -3.94 -2.99 -4.05
N VAL A 141 -3.23 -4.07 -4.30
CA VAL A 141 -2.35 -4.20 -5.48
C VAL A 141 -3.22 -4.27 -6.73
N THR A 142 -2.99 -3.34 -7.65
CA THR A 142 -3.67 -3.26 -8.95
C THR A 142 -2.80 -3.72 -10.11
N SER A 143 -1.46 -3.75 -9.92
CA SER A 143 -0.51 -4.26 -10.91
C SER A 143 0.77 -4.73 -10.20
N GLY A 144 1.45 -5.73 -10.78
CA GLY A 144 2.72 -6.25 -10.25
C GLY A 144 2.58 -7.30 -9.18
N MET A 145 1.41 -7.93 -9.02
CA MET A 145 1.22 -8.99 -8.03
C MET A 145 2.12 -10.20 -8.30
N GLU A 146 2.48 -10.47 -9.56
CA GLU A 146 3.46 -11.48 -9.97
C GLU A 146 4.87 -11.20 -9.45
N HIS A 147 5.20 -9.95 -9.14
CA HIS A 147 6.46 -9.57 -8.49
C HIS A 147 6.39 -9.83 -6.99
N VAL A 148 5.24 -9.54 -6.37
CA VAL A 148 5.00 -9.86 -4.95
C VAL A 148 5.11 -11.37 -4.71
N ASP A 149 4.56 -12.20 -5.60
CA ASP A 149 4.64 -13.66 -5.49
C ASP A 149 6.07 -14.21 -5.46
N LYS A 150 7.03 -13.50 -6.08
CA LYS A 150 8.45 -13.88 -6.17
C LYS A 150 9.27 -13.47 -4.95
N ILE A 151 8.72 -12.66 -4.04
CA ILE A 151 9.43 -12.24 -2.82
C ILE A 151 9.83 -13.49 -2.03
N LYS A 152 11.09 -13.54 -1.60
CA LYS A 152 11.66 -14.68 -0.86
C LYS A 152 10.87 -14.98 0.40
N LYS A 153 10.50 -16.25 0.55
CA LYS A 153 9.80 -16.77 1.72
C LYS A 153 10.77 -16.97 2.89
N GLY A 154 10.26 -16.79 4.09
CA GLY A 154 10.98 -17.01 5.36
C GLY A 154 10.53 -16.08 6.47
N GLU A 155 10.83 -16.47 7.73
CA GLU A 155 10.50 -15.72 8.95
C GLU A 155 11.73 -15.60 9.87
N PRO A 156 12.74 -14.80 9.55
CA PRO A 156 12.95 -13.99 8.35
C PRO A 156 13.49 -14.79 7.17
N PRO A 157 13.33 -14.28 5.93
CA PRO A 157 14.01 -14.87 4.77
C PRO A 157 15.54 -14.76 4.91
N SER A 158 16.28 -15.77 4.46
CA SER A 158 17.72 -15.62 4.28
C SER A 158 18.00 -14.68 3.11
N ASN A 159 18.74 -13.58 3.31
CA ASN A 159 18.95 -12.54 2.31
C ASN A 159 17.62 -12.00 1.75
N PRO A 160 16.86 -11.25 2.55
CA PRO A 160 15.52 -10.80 2.21
C PRO A 160 15.50 -9.83 1.03
N ASP A 161 14.43 -9.88 0.24
CA ASP A 161 14.14 -8.84 -0.74
C ASP A 161 13.75 -7.55 -0.01
N LYS A 162 13.91 -6.40 -0.68
CA LYS A 162 13.65 -5.07 -0.12
C LYS A 162 12.88 -4.19 -1.10
N MET A 163 12.18 -3.23 -0.55
CA MET A 163 11.64 -2.12 -1.31
C MET A 163 12.78 -1.18 -1.68
N ILE A 164 13.14 -1.11 -2.98
CA ILE A 164 14.23 -0.24 -3.45
C ILE A 164 13.80 1.22 -3.35
N LYS A 165 12.59 1.51 -3.80
CA LYS A 165 11.98 2.83 -3.77
C LYS A 165 10.49 2.71 -3.47
N VAL A 166 9.98 3.59 -2.62
CA VAL A 166 8.54 3.73 -2.37
C VAL A 166 8.15 5.18 -2.57
N GLN A 167 7.17 5.44 -3.44
CA GLN A 167 6.74 6.80 -3.73
C GLN A 167 5.25 6.88 -4.09
N VAL A 168 4.65 8.01 -3.75
CA VAL A 168 3.31 8.36 -4.25
C VAL A 168 3.41 8.67 -5.74
N ALA A 169 2.51 8.14 -6.55
CA ALA A 169 2.57 8.29 -8.01
C ALA A 169 2.48 9.75 -8.46
N ALA A 170 1.82 10.62 -7.69
CA ALA A 170 1.77 12.05 -7.96
C ALA A 170 3.16 12.73 -7.88
N ASP A 171 4.10 12.15 -7.12
CA ASP A 171 5.45 12.69 -6.92
C ASP A 171 6.47 12.02 -7.86
N ALA A 172 6.08 11.02 -8.64
CA ALA A 172 6.94 10.36 -9.60
C ALA A 172 7.25 11.33 -10.78
N LYS A 173 8.54 11.46 -11.11
CA LYS A 173 8.95 12.16 -12.32
C LYS A 173 8.78 11.21 -13.51
N ASP A 174 8.11 11.68 -14.55
CA ASP A 174 8.00 10.99 -15.84
C ASP A 174 9.38 10.86 -16.50
#